data_af18c5dd54d69987d3cf98cd20106f3e
#
_entry.id   af18c5dd54d69987d3cf98cd20106f3e
#
_cell.length_a   1.000
_cell.length_b   1.000
_cell.length_c   1.000
_cell.angle_alpha   90.00
_cell.angle_beta   90.00
_cell.angle_gamma   90.00
#
_symmetry.space_group_name_H-M   'P 1'
#
loop_
_entity.id
_entity.type
_entity.pdbx_description
1 polymer ?
#
loop_
_entity_poly.entity_id
_entity_poly.type
_entity_poly.pdbx_seq_one_letter_code
_entity_poly.pdbx_strand_id
1 'polypeptide(L)'
;MSFFDEGDEPRTRTHRTPRASGSARAGGVAAADPATLRNRRLVAIGFVVLFVVLLSILAKGCLDSRAENRLKDYSRDVGSVIGRSDREVSRPFFDLMSQGGSSPNELEQNISTLRNRADDHVQDAEGFDVPDELKTAQRNLLLALDMRAAGLEKVAGQVRTALVQDGGDEAEAATEQIAAQMQQFLSSDVIYDARVIPYINDAFAEKDLPAQITDSQFLPSLEWLDLEVVADRLGAEAGGGESPSANRGEPAPGLHGHGLVSTRVGDLALEPGETANRIPAGSDIAFDVEFANQGENEERNVPVRVRIRSQGNKTISAVRRVELTKQGENATASVPLPQAPPIGTPVTIEVSVEKVPGEEKVDNNRQTYTAIFTR
;
A
#
# COMPACT_ATOMS: atom_id res chain seq x y z
N MET A 1 6.45 -46.36 -49.59
CA MET A 1 6.25 -47.80 -49.37
C MET A 1 4.84 -47.93 -48.82
N SER A 2 3.76 -47.99 -49.59
CA SER A 2 3.34 -49.00 -50.59
C SER A 2 3.06 -50.35 -49.95
N PHE A 3 1.80 -50.71 -50.01
CA PHE A 3 1.15 -51.95 -50.38
C PHE A 3 -0.23 -52.01 -49.72
N PHE A 4 -1.42 -51.83 -50.39
CA PHE A 4 -2.10 -52.71 -51.34
C PHE A 4 -2.35 -54.12 -50.78
N ASP A 5 -3.64 -54.51 -50.65
CA ASP A 5 -4.29 -55.55 -51.48
C ASP A 5 -5.69 -55.77 -50.89
N GLU A 6 -6.74 -55.60 -51.49
CA GLU A 6 -7.57 -56.12 -52.60
C GLU A 6 -7.93 -57.60 -52.53
N GLY A 7 -9.23 -57.88 -52.71
CA GLY A 7 -9.81 -59.16 -53.15
C GLY A 7 -10.74 -59.79 -52.11
N ASP A 8 -11.91 -60.31 -52.37
CA ASP A 8 -12.63 -60.57 -53.60
C ASP A 8 -14.00 -61.15 -53.19
N GLU A 9 -15.04 -60.87 -53.88
CA GLU A 9 -16.34 -61.64 -53.84
C GLU A 9 -16.16 -63.02 -54.44
N PRO A 10 -17.06 -64.02 -54.23
CA PRO A 10 -18.17 -64.17 -55.15
C PRO A 10 -19.48 -64.83 -54.65
N ARG A 11 -20.56 -64.37 -55.21
CA ARG A 11 -21.72 -64.97 -55.85
C ARG A 11 -22.19 -66.39 -55.56
N THR A 12 -23.54 -66.43 -55.47
CA THR A 12 -24.60 -67.27 -56.11
C THR A 12 -25.15 -68.34 -55.20
N ARG A 13 -26.42 -68.68 -55.18
CA ARG A 13 -27.54 -68.83 -56.09
C ARG A 13 -28.83 -69.26 -55.32
N THR A 14 -29.90 -68.69 -55.70
CA THR A 14 -31.29 -69.18 -55.87
C THR A 14 -31.67 -70.55 -55.31
N HIS A 15 -32.84 -70.62 -54.60
CA HIS A 15 -33.97 -71.56 -54.91
C HIS A 15 -35.29 -71.09 -54.27
N ARG A 16 -36.25 -70.72 -55.04
CA ARG A 16 -37.62 -71.14 -55.33
C ARG A 16 -38.52 -71.56 -54.16
N THR A 17 -39.64 -70.82 -54.15
CA THR A 17 -40.89 -70.89 -53.39
C THR A 17 -41.53 -72.31 -53.41
N PRO A 18 -42.46 -72.54 -52.42
CA PRO A 18 -43.87 -72.54 -52.90
C PRO A 18 -44.80 -71.72 -51.90
N ARG A 19 -45.83 -71.32 -52.56
CA ARG A 19 -47.04 -70.58 -52.21
C ARG A 19 -47.94 -71.45 -51.30
N ALA A 20 -48.35 -70.83 -50.14
CA ALA A 20 -49.53 -71.22 -49.42
C ALA A 20 -50.37 -69.99 -49.09
N SER A 21 -51.57 -69.98 -49.59
CA SER A 21 -52.63 -69.06 -49.40
C SER A 21 -53.12 -69.10 -47.94
N GLY A 22 -53.08 -67.93 -47.25
CA GLY A 22 -53.67 -67.78 -45.95
C GLY A 22 -54.30 -66.43 -45.85
N SER A 23 -55.57 -66.37 -45.73
CA SER A 23 -56.53 -65.25 -45.69
C SER A 23 -56.03 -64.03 -44.95
N ALA A 24 -56.13 -62.89 -45.63
CA ALA A 24 -56.05 -61.58 -45.06
C ALA A 24 -57.11 -61.39 -43.97
N ARG A 25 -56.69 -61.32 -42.73
CA ARG A 25 -57.44 -60.60 -41.69
C ARG A 25 -56.98 -59.18 -41.71
N ALA A 26 -57.85 -58.32 -42.20
CA ALA A 26 -57.74 -56.89 -42.02
C ALA A 26 -57.78 -56.60 -40.50
N GLY A 27 -56.59 -56.44 -39.90
CA GLY A 27 -56.44 -55.88 -38.59
C GLY A 27 -56.83 -54.42 -38.71
N GLY A 28 -58.04 -54.09 -38.29
CA GLY A 28 -58.49 -52.67 -38.15
C GLY A 28 -57.49 -51.93 -37.28
N VAL A 29 -56.90 -50.86 -37.82
CA VAL A 29 -56.22 -49.82 -37.01
C VAL A 29 -57.30 -49.30 -36.10
N ALA A 30 -57.28 -49.70 -34.84
CA ALA A 30 -58.13 -49.10 -33.80
C ALA A 30 -57.84 -47.62 -33.82
N ALA A 31 -58.81 -46.84 -34.23
CA ALA A 31 -58.73 -45.37 -34.12
C ALA A 31 -58.47 -45.07 -32.67
N ALA A 32 -57.28 -44.50 -32.39
CA ALA A 32 -56.89 -44.11 -31.05
C ALA A 32 -57.90 -43.08 -30.56
N ASP A 33 -58.54 -43.39 -29.45
CA ASP A 33 -59.56 -42.57 -28.82
C ASP A 33 -59.00 -41.13 -28.69
N PRO A 34 -59.71 -40.09 -29.19
CA PRO A 34 -59.23 -38.69 -29.19
C PRO A 34 -58.89 -38.19 -27.80
N ALA A 35 -59.44 -38.75 -26.74
CA ALA A 35 -59.12 -38.47 -25.36
C ALA A 35 -57.71 -38.97 -24.97
N THR A 36 -57.30 -40.16 -25.44
CA THR A 36 -55.94 -40.72 -25.17
C THR A 36 -54.86 -39.99 -25.94
N LEU A 37 -55.14 -39.50 -27.13
CA LEU A 37 -54.23 -38.66 -27.92
C LEU A 37 -54.03 -37.28 -27.30
N ARG A 38 -55.10 -36.69 -26.76
CA ARG A 38 -55.06 -35.40 -26.04
C ARG A 38 -54.24 -35.53 -24.76
N ASN A 39 -54.46 -36.57 -23.97
CA ASN A 39 -53.69 -36.79 -22.74
C ASN A 39 -52.22 -37.06 -23.02
N ARG A 40 -51.86 -37.84 -24.04
CA ARG A 40 -50.47 -38.07 -24.48
C ARG A 40 -49.80 -36.75 -24.92
N ARG A 41 -50.51 -35.89 -25.64
CA ARG A 41 -50.00 -34.55 -26.03
C ARG A 41 -49.78 -33.65 -24.81
N LEU A 42 -50.71 -33.65 -23.84
CA LEU A 42 -50.56 -32.86 -22.60
C LEU A 42 -49.40 -33.35 -21.75
N VAL A 43 -49.20 -34.67 -21.64
CA VAL A 43 -48.06 -35.27 -20.96
C VAL A 43 -46.75 -34.95 -21.69
N ALA A 44 -46.70 -35.02 -23.01
CA ALA A 44 -45.53 -34.65 -23.80
C ALA A 44 -45.21 -33.16 -23.64
N ILE A 45 -46.22 -32.28 -23.67
CA ILE A 45 -46.01 -30.85 -23.42
C ILE A 45 -45.49 -30.63 -21.99
N GLY A 46 -46.05 -31.32 -20.99
CA GLY A 46 -45.57 -31.26 -19.60
C GLY A 46 -44.09 -31.65 -19.46
N PHE A 47 -43.66 -32.71 -20.13
CA PHE A 47 -42.26 -33.12 -20.19
C PHE A 47 -41.35 -32.09 -20.86
N VAL A 48 -41.79 -31.51 -21.97
CA VAL A 48 -41.02 -30.45 -22.67
C VAL A 48 -40.89 -29.20 -21.78
N VAL A 49 -41.97 -28.79 -21.13
CA VAL A 49 -41.93 -27.64 -20.20
C VAL A 49 -40.98 -27.93 -19.04
N LEU A 50 -41.09 -29.10 -18.40
CA LEU A 50 -40.21 -29.51 -17.32
C LEU A 50 -38.75 -29.55 -17.76
N PHE A 51 -38.47 -30.09 -18.95
CA PHE A 51 -37.14 -30.15 -19.52
C PHE A 51 -36.56 -28.75 -19.78
N VAL A 52 -37.36 -27.83 -20.35
CA VAL A 52 -36.96 -26.44 -20.55
C VAL A 52 -36.68 -25.73 -19.24
N VAL A 53 -37.50 -25.96 -18.19
CA VAL A 53 -37.28 -25.40 -16.85
C VAL A 53 -35.99 -25.95 -16.25
N LEU A 54 -35.75 -27.26 -16.32
CA LEU A 54 -34.50 -27.87 -15.85
C LEU A 54 -33.28 -27.35 -16.59
N LEU A 55 -33.34 -27.22 -17.91
CA LEU A 55 -32.27 -26.62 -18.71
C LEU A 55 -32.01 -25.14 -18.31
N SER A 56 -33.07 -24.41 -18.06
CA SER A 56 -32.94 -22.98 -17.62
C SER A 56 -32.28 -22.87 -16.26
N ILE A 57 -32.64 -23.77 -15.31
CA ILE A 57 -31.98 -23.80 -13.97
C ILE A 57 -30.50 -24.19 -14.08
N LEU A 58 -30.18 -25.20 -14.89
CA LEU A 58 -28.79 -25.62 -15.11
C LEU A 58 -27.98 -24.54 -15.81
N ALA A 59 -28.54 -23.88 -16.84
CA ALA A 59 -27.89 -22.79 -17.54
C ALA A 59 -27.64 -21.60 -16.61
N LYS A 60 -28.62 -21.23 -15.77
CA LYS A 60 -28.47 -20.18 -14.78
C LYS A 60 -27.39 -20.49 -13.74
N GLY A 61 -27.37 -21.69 -13.20
CA GLY A 61 -26.33 -22.13 -12.25
C GLY A 61 -24.92 -22.09 -12.84
N CYS A 62 -24.76 -22.46 -14.12
CA CYS A 62 -23.48 -22.34 -14.82
C CYS A 62 -23.05 -20.88 -15.06
N LEU A 63 -23.98 -19.99 -15.36
CA LEU A 63 -23.71 -18.56 -15.58
C LEU A 63 -23.35 -17.88 -14.26
N ASP A 64 -24.07 -18.17 -13.20
CA ASP A 64 -23.82 -17.63 -11.86
C ASP A 64 -22.43 -18.05 -11.36
N SER A 65 -22.06 -19.35 -11.50
CA SER A 65 -20.73 -19.85 -11.11
C SER A 65 -19.59 -19.19 -11.91
N ARG A 66 -19.81 -18.88 -13.20
CA ARG A 66 -18.81 -18.17 -14.00
C ARG A 66 -18.67 -16.72 -13.55
N ALA A 67 -19.77 -16.03 -13.24
CA ALA A 67 -19.73 -14.67 -12.72
C ALA A 67 -19.00 -14.60 -11.38
N GLU A 68 -19.29 -15.51 -10.45
CA GLU A 68 -18.59 -15.61 -9.17
C GLU A 68 -17.07 -15.84 -9.34
N ASN A 69 -16.68 -16.73 -10.25
CA ASN A 69 -15.27 -17.00 -10.50
C ASN A 69 -14.55 -15.77 -11.07
N ARG A 70 -15.17 -15.03 -11.99
CA ARG A 70 -14.62 -13.78 -12.52
C ARG A 70 -14.43 -12.73 -11.43
N LEU A 71 -15.37 -12.58 -10.48
CA LEU A 71 -15.21 -11.70 -9.33
C LEU A 71 -14.01 -12.10 -8.47
N LYS A 72 -13.88 -13.40 -8.16
CA LYS A 72 -12.78 -13.93 -7.34
C LYS A 72 -11.43 -13.77 -8.05
N ASP A 73 -11.38 -14.02 -9.35
CA ASP A 73 -10.17 -13.88 -10.16
C ASP A 73 -9.75 -12.40 -10.20
N TYR A 74 -10.67 -11.48 -10.50
CA TYR A 74 -10.40 -10.04 -10.47
C TYR A 74 -9.90 -9.56 -9.10
N SER A 75 -10.55 -9.95 -8.00
CA SER A 75 -10.11 -9.56 -6.65
C SER A 75 -8.70 -10.07 -6.33
N ARG A 76 -8.35 -11.28 -6.77
CA ARG A 76 -7.01 -11.86 -6.63
C ARG A 76 -5.98 -11.08 -7.45
N ASP A 77 -6.32 -10.73 -8.69
CA ASP A 77 -5.45 -9.98 -9.58
C ASP A 77 -5.18 -8.57 -9.04
N VAL A 78 -6.21 -7.88 -8.53
CA VAL A 78 -6.07 -6.60 -7.81
C VAL A 78 -5.16 -6.77 -6.60
N GLY A 79 -5.40 -7.76 -5.73
CA GLY A 79 -4.56 -8.03 -4.56
C GLY A 79 -3.10 -8.33 -4.93
N SER A 80 -2.89 -9.03 -6.05
CA SER A 80 -1.55 -9.35 -6.55
C SER A 80 -0.81 -8.10 -7.02
N VAL A 81 -1.41 -7.26 -7.88
CA VAL A 81 -0.76 -6.06 -8.41
C VAL A 81 -0.49 -5.04 -7.32
N ILE A 82 -1.41 -4.83 -6.39
CA ILE A 82 -1.25 -3.93 -5.25
C ILE A 82 -0.14 -4.43 -4.33
N GLY A 83 -0.14 -5.71 -3.97
CA GLY A 83 0.91 -6.28 -3.14
C GLY A 83 2.30 -6.23 -3.81
N ARG A 84 2.40 -6.30 -5.14
CA ARG A 84 3.65 -6.06 -5.87
C ARG A 84 4.03 -4.57 -5.84
N SER A 85 3.09 -3.66 -6.07
CA SER A 85 3.32 -2.22 -5.98
C SER A 85 3.95 -1.83 -4.64
N ASP A 86 3.46 -2.38 -3.52
CA ASP A 86 3.98 -2.08 -2.20
C ASP A 86 5.37 -2.70 -1.95
N ARG A 87 5.59 -3.97 -2.39
CA ARG A 87 6.86 -4.67 -2.11
C ARG A 87 7.98 -4.31 -3.08
N GLU A 88 7.66 -4.13 -4.35
CA GLU A 88 8.66 -3.99 -5.42
C GLU A 88 8.92 -2.53 -5.81
N VAL A 89 8.03 -1.62 -5.40
CA VAL A 89 8.13 -0.20 -5.71
C VAL A 89 8.19 0.67 -4.46
N SER A 90 7.13 0.66 -3.63
CA SER A 90 7.05 1.54 -2.46
C SER A 90 8.21 1.33 -1.49
N ARG A 91 8.38 0.11 -0.97
CA ARG A 91 9.45 -0.16 0.01
C ARG A 91 10.84 0.19 -0.52
N PRO A 92 11.27 -0.29 -1.71
CA PRO A 92 12.57 0.08 -2.24
C PRO A 92 12.74 1.58 -2.48
N PHE A 93 11.67 2.28 -2.89
CA PHE A 93 11.71 3.73 -3.08
C PHE A 93 11.98 4.47 -1.77
N PHE A 94 11.21 4.19 -0.72
CA PHE A 94 11.39 4.86 0.58
C PHE A 94 12.67 4.43 1.30
N ASP A 95 13.14 3.20 1.06
CA ASP A 95 14.46 2.75 1.51
C ASP A 95 15.58 3.55 0.83
N LEU A 96 15.52 3.73 -0.50
CA LEU A 96 16.49 4.55 -1.24
C LEU A 96 16.50 6.01 -0.76
N MET A 97 15.31 6.59 -0.56
CA MET A 97 15.16 7.96 -0.06
C MET A 97 15.70 8.13 1.37
N SER A 98 15.74 7.06 2.16
CA SER A 98 16.17 7.10 3.57
C SER A 98 17.64 6.76 3.78
N GLN A 99 18.29 6.10 2.83
CA GLN A 99 19.66 5.61 3.02
C GLN A 99 20.72 6.72 2.95
N GLY A 100 20.45 7.82 2.26
CA GLY A 100 21.40 8.91 2.05
C GLY A 100 22.71 8.43 1.38
N GLY A 101 23.49 9.33 0.85
CA GLY A 101 24.85 8.99 0.38
C GLY A 101 24.96 8.37 -1.03
N SER A 102 23.85 8.08 -1.72
CA SER A 102 23.86 7.75 -3.13
C SER A 102 24.24 8.99 -3.96
N SER A 103 24.99 8.80 -5.05
CA SER A 103 25.19 9.92 -5.95
C SER A 103 23.85 10.34 -6.58
N PRO A 104 23.65 11.63 -6.89
CA PRO A 104 22.39 12.10 -7.50
C PRO A 104 22.00 11.33 -8.77
N ASN A 105 22.99 10.94 -9.59
CA ASN A 105 22.76 10.17 -10.81
C ASN A 105 22.32 8.72 -10.52
N GLU A 106 22.91 8.08 -9.52
CA GLU A 106 22.51 6.71 -9.12
C GLU A 106 21.11 6.72 -8.53
N LEU A 107 20.79 7.70 -7.70
CA LEU A 107 19.47 7.83 -7.10
C LEU A 107 18.40 8.05 -8.18
N GLU A 108 18.64 8.95 -9.15
CA GLU A 108 17.74 9.15 -10.29
C GLU A 108 17.54 7.86 -11.09
N GLN A 109 18.61 7.12 -11.42
CA GLN A 109 18.53 5.87 -12.16
C GLN A 109 17.74 4.80 -11.40
N ASN A 110 17.97 4.68 -10.09
CA ASN A 110 17.27 3.72 -9.26
C ASN A 110 15.76 4.07 -9.18
N ILE A 111 15.40 5.33 -8.96
CA ILE A 111 14.01 5.78 -8.95
C ILE A 111 13.35 5.57 -10.32
N SER A 112 14.08 5.85 -11.42
CA SER A 112 13.59 5.60 -12.78
C SER A 112 13.33 4.11 -13.04
N THR A 113 14.14 3.23 -12.46
CA THR A 113 13.91 1.77 -12.51
C THR A 113 12.65 1.38 -11.76
N LEU A 114 12.41 1.98 -10.59
CA LEU A 114 11.18 1.74 -9.81
C LEU A 114 9.94 2.31 -10.51
N ARG A 115 10.08 3.46 -11.18
CA ARG A 115 9.02 4.03 -12.02
C ARG A 115 8.64 3.08 -13.15
N ASN A 116 9.61 2.48 -13.87
CA ASN A 116 9.31 1.51 -14.91
C ASN A 116 8.55 0.29 -14.37
N ARG A 117 8.89 -0.20 -13.18
CA ARG A 117 8.12 -1.26 -12.50
C ARG A 117 6.70 -0.82 -12.15
N ALA A 118 6.53 0.43 -11.73
CA ALA A 118 5.20 0.96 -11.47
C ALA A 118 4.36 1.04 -12.75
N ASP A 119 4.96 1.42 -13.89
CA ASP A 119 4.30 1.39 -15.20
C ASP A 119 3.91 -0.05 -15.62
N ASP A 120 4.79 -1.04 -15.37
CA ASP A 120 4.48 -2.46 -15.64
C ASP A 120 3.25 -2.89 -14.81
N HIS A 121 3.10 -2.42 -13.57
CA HIS A 121 1.91 -2.70 -12.76
C HIS A 121 0.64 -2.04 -13.32
N VAL A 122 0.74 -0.84 -13.89
CA VAL A 122 -0.40 -0.20 -14.60
C VAL A 122 -0.80 -1.06 -15.81
N GLN A 123 0.18 -1.47 -16.64
CA GLN A 123 -0.08 -2.31 -17.82
C GLN A 123 -0.68 -3.67 -17.46
N ASP A 124 -0.17 -4.31 -16.41
CA ASP A 124 -0.74 -5.56 -15.90
C ASP A 124 -2.22 -5.37 -15.51
N ALA A 125 -2.53 -4.28 -14.79
CA ALA A 125 -3.89 -3.99 -14.36
C ALA A 125 -4.82 -3.64 -15.52
N GLU A 126 -4.32 -3.00 -16.59
CA GLU A 126 -5.09 -2.75 -17.82
C GLU A 126 -5.50 -4.05 -18.52
N GLY A 127 -4.72 -5.12 -18.35
CA GLY A 127 -4.96 -6.44 -18.93
C GLY A 127 -5.97 -7.31 -18.17
N PHE A 128 -6.54 -6.87 -17.05
CA PHE A 128 -7.45 -7.70 -16.26
C PHE A 128 -8.78 -7.98 -16.96
N ASP A 129 -9.34 -9.19 -16.75
CA ASP A 129 -10.72 -9.51 -17.15
C ASP A 129 -11.70 -8.91 -16.12
N VAL A 130 -12.19 -7.71 -16.42
CA VAL A 130 -12.98 -6.90 -15.49
C VAL A 130 -14.47 -7.24 -15.60
N PRO A 131 -15.12 -7.77 -14.53
CA PRO A 131 -16.56 -7.89 -14.46
C PRO A 131 -17.26 -6.53 -14.65
N ASP A 132 -18.44 -6.55 -15.27
CA ASP A 132 -19.17 -5.31 -15.57
C ASP A 132 -19.46 -4.46 -14.32
N GLU A 133 -19.79 -5.10 -13.21
CA GLU A 133 -20.04 -4.50 -11.90
C GLU A 133 -18.81 -3.84 -11.30
N LEU A 134 -17.59 -4.24 -11.70
CA LEU A 134 -16.31 -3.75 -11.15
C LEU A 134 -15.59 -2.75 -12.06
N LYS A 135 -16.19 -2.32 -13.19
CA LYS A 135 -15.57 -1.33 -14.07
C LYS A 135 -15.23 0.00 -13.38
N THR A 136 -15.99 0.38 -12.36
CA THR A 136 -15.70 1.59 -11.57
C THR A 136 -14.52 1.36 -10.63
N ALA A 137 -14.44 0.20 -9.98
CA ALA A 137 -13.27 -0.19 -9.19
C ALA A 137 -12.00 -0.20 -10.06
N GLN A 138 -12.07 -0.79 -11.24
CA GLN A 138 -10.95 -0.85 -12.19
C GLN A 138 -10.44 0.53 -12.60
N ARG A 139 -11.32 1.48 -12.94
CA ARG A 139 -10.90 2.85 -13.28
C ARG A 139 -10.17 3.53 -12.11
N ASN A 140 -10.65 3.33 -10.88
CA ASN A 140 -10.02 3.89 -9.70
C ASN A 140 -8.70 3.18 -9.34
N LEU A 141 -8.60 1.86 -9.57
CA LEU A 141 -7.35 1.11 -9.44
C LEU A 141 -6.29 1.64 -10.40
N LEU A 142 -6.62 1.77 -11.68
CA LEU A 142 -5.71 2.33 -12.68
C LEU A 142 -5.29 3.75 -12.31
N LEU A 143 -6.22 4.61 -11.86
CA LEU A 143 -5.90 5.94 -11.40
C LEU A 143 -4.90 5.92 -10.22
N ALA A 144 -5.11 5.06 -9.23
CA ALA A 144 -4.22 4.96 -8.08
C ALA A 144 -2.81 4.49 -8.49
N LEU A 145 -2.71 3.47 -9.36
CA LEU A 145 -1.43 2.97 -9.86
C LEU A 145 -0.71 4.02 -10.75
N ASP A 146 -1.45 4.69 -11.63
CA ASP A 146 -0.91 5.75 -12.48
C ASP A 146 -0.38 6.95 -11.66
N MET A 147 -1.09 7.33 -10.60
CA MET A 147 -0.61 8.36 -9.66
C MET A 147 0.72 7.96 -9.01
N ARG A 148 0.93 6.68 -8.67
CA ARG A 148 2.19 6.18 -8.12
C ARG A 148 3.32 6.26 -9.14
N ALA A 149 3.08 5.80 -10.37
CA ALA A 149 4.07 5.85 -11.45
C ALA A 149 4.44 7.30 -11.82
N ALA A 150 3.44 8.17 -12.00
CA ALA A 150 3.64 9.58 -12.31
C ALA A 150 4.35 10.35 -11.17
N GLY A 151 4.06 10.01 -9.91
CA GLY A 151 4.77 10.56 -8.76
C GLY A 151 6.25 10.21 -8.77
N LEU A 152 6.59 8.94 -9.04
CA LEU A 152 7.99 8.49 -9.16
C LEU A 152 8.72 9.16 -10.32
N GLU A 153 8.06 9.37 -11.46
CA GLU A 153 8.61 10.08 -12.60
C GLU A 153 9.03 11.51 -12.24
N LYS A 154 8.14 12.23 -11.54
CA LYS A 154 8.42 13.59 -11.10
C LYS A 154 9.54 13.64 -10.06
N VAL A 155 9.57 12.69 -9.11
CA VAL A 155 10.67 12.59 -8.14
C VAL A 155 11.99 12.34 -8.87
N ALA A 156 12.06 11.38 -9.79
CA ALA A 156 13.25 11.10 -10.57
C ALA A 156 13.75 12.34 -11.33
N GLY A 157 12.83 13.11 -11.91
CA GLY A 157 13.16 14.35 -12.64
C GLY A 157 13.71 15.47 -11.76
N GLN A 158 13.44 15.49 -10.46
CA GLN A 158 13.84 16.55 -9.54
C GLN A 158 15.03 16.19 -8.65
N VAL A 159 15.28 14.90 -8.41
CA VAL A 159 16.31 14.43 -7.47
C VAL A 159 17.68 15.02 -7.74
N ARG A 160 18.08 15.11 -9.01
CA ARG A 160 19.40 15.66 -9.37
C ARG A 160 19.50 17.14 -9.00
N THR A 161 18.48 17.94 -9.29
CA THR A 161 18.41 19.36 -8.95
C THR A 161 18.35 19.57 -7.44
N ALA A 162 17.55 18.78 -6.75
CA ALA A 162 17.41 18.86 -5.29
C ALA A 162 18.72 18.52 -4.54
N LEU A 163 19.62 17.75 -5.15
CA LEU A 163 20.90 17.32 -4.55
C LEU A 163 22.12 18.09 -5.07
N VAL A 164 21.92 19.17 -5.81
CA VAL A 164 23.03 20.06 -6.20
C VAL A 164 23.54 20.79 -4.96
N GLN A 165 24.83 20.63 -4.66
CA GLN A 165 25.47 21.43 -3.60
C GLN A 165 25.47 22.90 -4.04
N ASP A 166 25.14 23.78 -3.11
CA ASP A 166 24.98 25.22 -3.36
C ASP A 166 23.89 25.58 -4.39
N GLY A 167 22.88 24.71 -4.56
CA GLY A 167 21.80 24.88 -5.54
C GLY A 167 20.80 25.98 -5.23
N GLY A 168 20.83 26.54 -4.02
CA GLY A 168 19.99 27.67 -3.61
C GLY A 168 18.49 27.43 -3.87
N ASP A 169 17.81 28.48 -4.34
CA ASP A 169 16.36 28.47 -4.59
C ASP A 169 15.90 27.35 -5.56
N GLU A 170 16.76 26.92 -6.51
CA GLU A 170 16.42 25.87 -7.46
C GLU A 170 16.40 24.48 -6.78
N ALA A 171 17.36 24.22 -5.89
CA ALA A 171 17.38 22.97 -5.12
C ALA A 171 16.22 22.90 -4.13
N GLU A 172 15.89 24.05 -3.49
CA GLU A 172 14.72 24.19 -2.65
C GLU A 172 13.42 23.85 -3.41
N ALA A 173 13.19 24.54 -4.51
CA ALA A 173 11.99 24.33 -5.33
C ALA A 173 11.89 22.88 -5.82
N ALA A 174 13.02 22.23 -6.15
CA ALA A 174 13.06 20.83 -6.53
C ALA A 174 12.68 19.90 -5.35
N THR A 175 13.16 20.21 -4.16
CA THR A 175 12.83 19.48 -2.93
C THR A 175 11.35 19.62 -2.57
N GLU A 176 10.78 20.81 -2.70
CA GLU A 176 9.34 21.06 -2.53
C GLU A 176 8.51 20.26 -3.54
N GLN A 177 8.94 20.19 -4.79
CA GLN A 177 8.28 19.38 -5.81
C GLN A 177 8.33 17.90 -5.48
N ILE A 178 9.44 17.40 -4.92
CA ILE A 178 9.54 16.01 -4.44
C ILE A 178 8.58 15.78 -3.27
N ALA A 179 8.56 16.68 -2.27
CA ALA A 179 7.65 16.58 -1.12
C ALA A 179 6.17 16.60 -1.55
N ALA A 180 5.82 17.40 -2.57
CA ALA A 180 4.46 17.40 -3.12
C ALA A 180 4.04 16.04 -3.70
N GLN A 181 4.98 15.21 -4.17
CA GLN A 181 4.64 13.86 -4.66
C GLN A 181 4.28 12.90 -3.52
N MET A 182 4.71 13.15 -2.29
CA MET A 182 4.29 12.35 -1.13
C MET A 182 2.78 12.51 -0.88
N GLN A 183 2.22 13.70 -1.13
CA GLN A 183 0.77 13.93 -1.08
C GLN A 183 0.05 13.18 -2.21
N GLN A 184 0.66 13.07 -3.39
CA GLN A 184 0.12 12.26 -4.50
C GLN A 184 0.10 10.78 -4.15
N PHE A 185 1.14 10.25 -3.49
CA PHE A 185 1.18 8.86 -3.01
C PHE A 185 0.11 8.60 -1.95
N LEU A 186 -0.06 9.50 -0.97
CA LEU A 186 -1.16 9.41 0.00
C LEU A 186 -2.52 9.42 -0.71
N SER A 187 -2.69 10.28 -1.70
CA SER A 187 -3.95 10.36 -2.45
C SER A 187 -4.24 9.06 -3.20
N SER A 188 -3.21 8.37 -3.72
CA SER A 188 -3.37 7.04 -4.33
C SER A 188 -3.87 6.00 -3.34
N ASP A 189 -3.37 6.02 -2.10
CA ASP A 189 -3.82 5.13 -1.03
C ASP A 189 -5.27 5.40 -0.66
N VAL A 190 -5.65 6.68 -0.49
CA VAL A 190 -7.03 7.08 -0.21
C VAL A 190 -7.99 6.67 -1.35
N ILE A 191 -7.57 6.80 -2.62
CA ILE A 191 -8.40 6.36 -3.76
C ILE A 191 -8.57 4.84 -3.73
N TYR A 192 -7.53 4.09 -3.47
CA TYR A 192 -7.62 2.63 -3.36
C TYR A 192 -8.58 2.22 -2.24
N ASP A 193 -8.39 2.76 -1.04
CA ASP A 193 -9.21 2.42 0.13
C ASP A 193 -10.67 2.87 0.00
N ALA A 194 -10.90 4.09 -0.51
CA ALA A 194 -12.24 4.66 -0.54
C ALA A 194 -13.02 4.35 -1.83
N ARG A 195 -12.34 3.93 -2.92
CA ARG A 195 -12.95 3.80 -4.25
C ARG A 195 -12.69 2.47 -4.95
N VAL A 196 -11.75 1.65 -4.50
CA VAL A 196 -11.55 0.31 -5.06
C VAL A 196 -12.13 -0.74 -4.11
N ILE A 197 -11.68 -0.75 -2.87
CA ILE A 197 -12.11 -1.70 -1.84
C ILE A 197 -13.64 -1.77 -1.67
N PRO A 198 -14.36 -0.65 -1.49
CA PRO A 198 -15.81 -0.71 -1.29
C PRO A 198 -16.57 -1.30 -2.47
N TYR A 199 -16.19 -0.95 -3.71
CA TYR A 199 -16.85 -1.51 -4.90
C TYR A 199 -16.66 -3.01 -5.04
N ILE A 200 -15.47 -3.53 -4.68
CA ILE A 200 -15.23 -4.98 -4.66
C ILE A 200 -16.07 -5.62 -3.55
N ASN A 201 -16.09 -5.04 -2.34
CA ASN A 201 -16.90 -5.55 -1.23
C ASN A 201 -18.39 -5.62 -1.57
N ASP A 202 -18.93 -4.56 -2.17
CA ASP A 202 -20.33 -4.49 -2.56
C ASP A 202 -20.68 -5.58 -3.59
N ALA A 203 -19.83 -5.76 -4.62
CA ALA A 203 -20.05 -6.80 -5.63
C ALA A 203 -19.98 -8.22 -5.05
N PHE A 204 -19.13 -8.46 -4.06
CA PHE A 204 -19.04 -9.74 -3.35
C PHE A 204 -20.26 -9.96 -2.44
N ALA A 205 -20.70 -8.90 -1.73
CA ALA A 205 -21.89 -8.95 -0.87
C ALA A 205 -23.17 -9.24 -1.65
N GLU A 206 -23.33 -8.68 -2.87
CA GLU A 206 -24.46 -8.98 -3.74
C GLU A 206 -24.55 -10.46 -4.17
N LYS A 207 -23.45 -11.19 -4.06
CA LYS A 207 -23.36 -12.62 -4.39
C LYS A 207 -23.22 -13.52 -3.16
N ASP A 208 -23.38 -12.98 -1.95
CA ASP A 208 -23.16 -13.68 -0.68
C ASP A 208 -21.76 -14.33 -0.60
N LEU A 209 -20.74 -13.71 -1.20
CA LEU A 209 -19.36 -14.18 -1.20
C LEU A 209 -18.52 -13.45 -0.16
N PRO A 210 -17.59 -14.15 0.52
CA PRO A 210 -16.60 -13.49 1.37
C PRO A 210 -15.56 -12.75 0.50
N ALA A 211 -15.46 -11.44 0.67
CA ALA A 211 -14.41 -10.67 0.02
C ALA A 211 -13.07 -10.88 0.72
N GLN A 212 -12.02 -11.11 -0.07
CA GLN A 212 -10.63 -11.11 0.38
C GLN A 212 -9.92 -9.98 -0.35
N ILE A 213 -9.71 -8.86 0.36
CA ILE A 213 -9.09 -7.68 -0.22
C ILE A 213 -7.75 -7.46 0.46
N THR A 214 -6.75 -7.11 -0.33
CA THR A 214 -5.42 -6.77 0.16
C THR A 214 -5.38 -5.28 0.44
N ASP A 215 -5.05 -4.90 1.66
CA ASP A 215 -4.77 -3.51 2.02
C ASP A 215 -3.52 -3.03 1.30
N SER A 216 -3.47 -1.73 0.98
CA SER A 216 -2.32 -1.10 0.35
C SER A 216 -1.93 0.16 1.12
N GLN A 217 -0.64 0.33 1.30
CA GLN A 217 -0.05 1.53 1.86
C GLN A 217 1.23 1.85 1.10
N PHE A 218 1.10 2.64 0.04
CA PHE A 218 2.25 3.07 -0.73
C PHE A 218 3.09 4.09 0.05
N LEU A 219 2.45 5.07 0.71
CA LEU A 219 3.13 6.00 1.60
C LEU A 219 3.31 5.38 2.99
N PRO A 220 4.53 4.99 3.42
CA PRO A 220 4.73 4.21 4.64
C PRO A 220 4.47 4.97 5.94
N SER A 221 4.58 6.30 5.94
CA SER A 221 4.33 7.17 7.09
C SER A 221 3.90 8.56 6.65
N LEU A 222 3.00 9.19 7.41
CA LEU A 222 2.60 10.57 7.19
C LEU A 222 3.74 11.58 7.44
N GLU A 223 4.81 11.19 8.11
CA GLU A 223 6.01 12.01 8.28
C GLU A 223 6.62 12.44 6.94
N TRP A 224 6.46 11.63 5.89
CA TRP A 224 6.91 11.97 4.53
C TRP A 224 6.17 13.15 3.88
N LEU A 225 5.05 13.61 4.47
CA LEU A 225 4.35 14.82 4.01
C LEU A 225 5.04 16.10 4.46
N ASP A 226 5.96 16.00 5.41
CA ASP A 226 6.74 17.13 5.91
C ASP A 226 7.92 17.37 4.97
N LEU A 227 8.02 18.61 4.46
CA LEU A 227 9.10 19.03 3.58
C LEU A 227 10.49 18.85 4.23
N GLU A 228 10.60 19.19 5.51
CA GLU A 228 11.86 19.08 6.25
C GLU A 228 12.30 17.61 6.35
N VAL A 229 11.34 16.69 6.57
CA VAL A 229 11.62 15.25 6.62
C VAL A 229 12.08 14.74 5.26
N VAL A 230 11.45 15.19 4.17
CA VAL A 230 11.86 14.82 2.81
C VAL A 230 13.26 15.36 2.50
N ALA A 231 13.51 16.61 2.79
CA ALA A 231 14.81 17.25 2.58
C ALA A 231 15.94 16.54 3.36
N ASP A 232 15.70 16.27 4.64
CA ASP A 232 16.68 15.59 5.51
C ASP A 232 17.01 14.17 5.01
N ARG A 233 15.99 13.40 4.63
CA ARG A 233 16.18 12.02 4.14
C ARG A 233 16.83 11.96 2.77
N LEU A 234 16.48 12.88 1.88
CA LEU A 234 17.16 13.06 0.60
C LEU A 234 18.61 13.51 0.79
N GLY A 235 18.87 14.23 1.90
CA GLY A 235 20.08 14.97 2.06
C GLY A 235 20.14 16.23 1.20
N ALA A 236 18.99 16.75 0.80
CA ALA A 236 18.84 18.03 0.13
C ALA A 236 18.82 19.16 1.16
N GLU A 237 19.27 20.34 0.76
CA GLU A 237 19.11 21.53 1.56
C GLU A 237 17.64 21.99 1.45
N ALA A 238 16.90 21.98 2.58
CA ALA A 238 15.59 22.61 2.63
C ALA A 238 15.82 24.12 2.63
N GLY A 239 15.40 24.77 1.56
CA GLY A 239 15.63 26.18 1.41
C GLY A 239 14.81 27.06 2.31
N GLY A 240 15.37 28.20 2.60
CA GLY A 240 14.74 29.31 3.31
C GLY A 240 15.63 29.90 4.39
N GLY A 241 16.66 30.58 3.94
CA GLY A 241 17.54 31.42 4.78
C GLY A 241 18.63 30.60 5.45
N GLU A 242 19.84 30.76 4.90
CA GLU A 242 21.11 30.33 5.50
C GLU A 242 20.99 29.14 6.45
N SER A 243 20.61 27.98 5.91
CA SER A 243 21.06 26.72 6.47
C SER A 243 22.46 26.52 5.92
N PRO A 244 23.48 26.76 6.68
CA PRO A 244 24.76 26.20 6.31
C PRO A 244 24.49 24.70 6.31
N SER A 245 24.75 24.03 5.19
CA SER A 245 24.96 22.59 5.23
C SER A 245 25.96 22.36 6.35
N ALA A 246 25.38 22.09 7.54
CA ALA A 246 26.19 21.67 8.65
C ALA A 246 26.75 20.32 8.23
N ASN A 247 27.96 20.37 7.71
CA ASN A 247 28.93 19.31 7.72
C ASN A 247 28.59 18.02 6.98
N ARG A 248 28.47 18.10 5.64
CA ARG A 248 28.95 17.02 4.76
C ARG A 248 30.40 17.20 4.29
N GLY A 249 31.05 18.29 4.72
CA GLY A 249 32.49 18.39 4.76
C GLY A 249 33.03 17.66 6.00
N GLU A 250 34.33 17.39 6.04
CA GLU A 250 34.96 16.97 7.30
C GLU A 250 34.49 17.90 8.41
N PRO A 251 34.05 17.32 9.57
CA PRO A 251 33.63 18.17 10.70
C PRO A 251 34.70 19.22 10.99
N ALA A 252 34.32 20.41 11.34
CA ALA A 252 35.27 21.45 11.71
C ALA A 252 36.25 20.90 12.77
N PRO A 253 37.51 21.30 12.77
CA PRO A 253 38.44 20.83 13.78
C PRO A 253 37.93 21.20 15.19
N GLY A 254 38.06 20.29 16.15
CA GLY A 254 37.64 20.45 17.52
C GLY A 254 36.62 19.43 17.98
N LEU A 255 36.16 19.57 19.22
CA LEU A 255 35.13 18.67 19.79
C LEU A 255 33.75 19.12 19.29
N HIS A 256 32.95 18.11 18.98
CA HIS A 256 31.53 18.24 18.58
C HIS A 256 30.67 17.47 19.56
N GLY A 257 29.47 17.94 19.84
CA GLY A 257 28.47 17.18 20.56
C GLY A 257 27.62 17.96 21.54
N HIS A 258 26.54 17.29 21.93
CA HIS A 258 25.57 17.81 22.87
C HIS A 258 25.47 16.91 24.09
N GLY A 259 24.89 17.44 25.16
CA GLY A 259 24.51 16.69 26.33
C GLY A 259 23.15 17.13 26.85
N LEU A 260 22.26 16.18 27.07
CA LEU A 260 20.95 16.44 27.63
C LEU A 260 21.09 16.93 29.08
N VAL A 261 20.45 18.04 29.42
CA VAL A 261 20.52 18.69 30.74
C VAL A 261 19.27 18.37 31.55
N SER A 262 18.11 18.69 31.00
CA SER A 262 16.82 18.49 31.68
C SER A 262 15.68 18.31 30.69
N THR A 263 14.59 17.66 31.16
CA THR A 263 13.33 17.57 30.42
C THR A 263 12.18 17.95 31.32
N ARG A 264 11.30 18.81 30.85
CA ARG A 264 10.11 19.28 31.58
C ARG A 264 8.85 19.12 30.78
N VAL A 265 7.71 19.00 31.46
CA VAL A 265 6.37 19.08 30.86
C VAL A 265 5.59 20.12 31.68
N GLY A 266 5.40 21.31 31.12
CA GLY A 266 4.95 22.48 31.86
C GLY A 266 5.89 22.78 33.01
N ASP A 267 5.37 22.89 34.22
CA ASP A 267 6.19 23.17 35.42
C ASP A 267 6.85 21.92 36.02
N LEU A 268 6.54 20.72 35.53
CA LEU A 268 7.06 19.47 36.07
C LEU A 268 8.39 19.09 35.41
N ALA A 269 9.47 19.08 36.17
CA ALA A 269 10.74 18.48 35.75
C ALA A 269 10.62 16.94 35.85
N LEU A 270 11.05 16.25 34.80
CA LEU A 270 11.02 14.78 34.78
C LEU A 270 12.27 14.21 35.46
N GLU A 271 12.05 13.25 36.33
CA GLU A 271 13.14 12.52 36.98
C GLU A 271 13.43 11.23 36.18
N PRO A 272 14.71 11.01 35.79
CA PRO A 272 15.11 9.77 35.12
C PRO A 272 14.98 8.55 36.03
N GLY A 273 14.73 7.39 35.46
CA GLY A 273 14.73 6.11 36.17
C GLY A 273 13.36 5.43 36.24
N GLU A 274 13.26 4.48 37.19
CA GLU A 274 12.11 3.59 37.32
C GLU A 274 10.91 4.24 38.05
N THR A 275 11.14 5.32 38.78
CA THR A 275 10.08 6.05 39.46
C THR A 275 9.19 6.75 38.44
N ALA A 276 7.89 6.44 38.47
CA ALA A 276 6.97 7.00 37.50
C ALA A 276 6.67 8.49 37.75
N ASN A 277 7.02 9.33 36.79
CA ASN A 277 6.61 10.72 36.74
C ASN A 277 5.09 10.83 36.50
N ARG A 278 4.38 11.60 37.32
CA ARG A 278 2.94 11.84 37.13
C ARG A 278 2.73 13.12 36.35
N ILE A 279 2.39 12.96 35.08
CA ILE A 279 2.24 14.09 34.15
C ILE A 279 0.75 14.38 33.98
N PRO A 280 0.24 15.60 34.31
CA PRO A 280 -1.13 15.96 34.01
C PRO A 280 -1.38 15.92 32.50
N ALA A 281 -2.41 15.16 32.06
CA ALA A 281 -2.79 15.11 30.66
C ALA A 281 -3.60 16.36 30.31
N GLY A 282 -3.11 17.12 29.31
CA GLY A 282 -3.79 18.27 28.71
C GLY A 282 -4.05 18.02 27.22
N SER A 283 -4.71 18.97 26.56
CA SER A 283 -4.91 18.94 25.11
C SER A 283 -3.61 19.19 24.33
N ASP A 284 -2.68 19.94 24.94
CA ASP A 284 -1.46 20.45 24.28
C ASP A 284 -0.24 20.16 25.15
N ILE A 285 0.18 18.88 25.14
CA ILE A 285 1.37 18.48 25.89
C ILE A 285 2.59 18.75 25.04
N ALA A 286 3.50 19.58 25.55
CA ALA A 286 4.81 19.81 25.00
C ALA A 286 5.90 19.43 26.01
N PHE A 287 7.00 18.88 25.50
CA PHE A 287 8.21 18.58 26.27
C PHE A 287 9.22 19.67 26.02
N ASP A 288 9.60 20.39 27.06
CA ASP A 288 10.68 21.35 27.03
C ASP A 288 11.99 20.63 27.39
N VAL A 289 12.81 20.44 26.37
CA VAL A 289 14.07 19.71 26.46
C VAL A 289 15.22 20.69 26.46
N GLU A 290 15.92 20.76 27.58
CA GLU A 290 17.12 21.56 27.71
C GLU A 290 18.35 20.70 27.50
N PHE A 291 19.27 21.16 26.64
CA PHE A 291 20.53 20.49 26.34
C PHE A 291 21.65 21.51 26.12
N ALA A 292 22.88 21.09 26.37
CA ALA A 292 24.07 21.92 26.24
C ALA A 292 24.87 21.52 24.99
N ASN A 293 25.37 22.51 24.25
CA ASN A 293 26.43 22.27 23.29
C ASN A 293 27.77 22.14 24.06
N GLN A 294 28.25 20.91 24.16
CA GLN A 294 29.50 20.60 24.91
C GLN A 294 30.73 20.56 23.98
N GLY A 295 30.51 20.83 22.68
CA GLY A 295 31.57 20.94 21.70
C GLY A 295 32.29 22.29 21.70
N GLU A 296 33.27 22.42 20.81
CA GLU A 296 34.05 23.64 20.57
C GLU A 296 33.50 24.43 19.38
N ASN A 297 32.48 23.88 18.71
CA ASN A 297 31.90 24.45 17.50
C ASN A 297 30.44 24.86 17.71
N GLU A 298 29.95 25.79 16.88
CA GLU A 298 28.52 26.04 16.74
C GLU A 298 27.92 24.89 15.97
N GLU A 299 26.79 24.32 16.48
CA GLU A 299 26.06 23.25 15.81
C GLU A 299 24.70 23.77 15.33
N ARG A 300 24.31 23.36 14.14
CA ARG A 300 23.09 23.84 13.49
C ARG A 300 22.12 22.69 13.19
N ASN A 301 20.83 23.03 13.09
CA ASN A 301 19.75 22.09 12.76
C ASN A 301 19.74 20.85 13.66
N VAL A 302 19.93 21.03 14.96
CA VAL A 302 20.05 19.97 15.94
C VAL A 302 18.67 19.36 16.22
N PRO A 303 18.38 18.10 15.82
CA PRO A 303 17.09 17.50 16.08
C PRO A 303 16.96 17.03 17.52
N VAL A 304 15.86 17.39 18.18
CA VAL A 304 15.48 16.91 19.50
C VAL A 304 14.22 16.08 19.36
N ARG A 305 14.28 14.82 19.80
CA ARG A 305 13.21 13.83 19.62
C ARG A 305 12.64 13.38 20.95
N VAL A 306 11.33 13.26 21.01
CA VAL A 306 10.58 12.64 22.11
C VAL A 306 9.82 11.43 21.58
N ARG A 307 9.99 10.27 22.19
CA ARG A 307 9.25 9.04 21.89
C ARG A 307 8.54 8.52 23.14
N ILE A 308 7.26 8.21 23.00
CA ILE A 308 6.46 7.63 24.08
C ILE A 308 6.03 6.23 23.64
N ARG A 309 6.44 5.23 24.43
CA ARG A 309 6.08 3.83 24.21
C ARG A 309 5.20 3.33 25.35
N SER A 310 4.11 2.65 25.03
CA SER A 310 3.28 1.94 26.00
C SER A 310 2.95 0.53 25.51
N GLN A 311 2.74 -0.41 26.41
CA GLN A 311 2.35 -1.77 26.03
C GLN A 311 1.02 -1.77 25.29
N GLY A 312 1.00 -2.40 24.11
CA GLY A 312 -0.22 -2.57 23.30
C GLY A 312 -0.71 -1.35 22.52
N ASN A 313 -0.01 -0.22 22.59
CA ASN A 313 -0.36 0.99 21.86
C ASN A 313 0.73 1.39 20.84
N LYS A 314 0.33 2.13 19.81
CA LYS A 314 1.25 2.69 18.82
C LYS A 314 2.20 3.67 19.51
N THR A 315 3.49 3.65 19.15
CA THR A 315 4.48 4.63 19.61
C THR A 315 4.11 6.03 19.15
N ILE A 316 4.14 7.00 20.07
CA ILE A 316 3.99 8.43 19.75
C ILE A 316 5.41 8.99 19.60
N SER A 317 5.69 9.67 18.50
CA SER A 317 6.99 10.30 18.25
C SER A 317 6.79 11.75 17.81
N ALA A 318 7.61 12.63 18.33
CA ALA A 318 7.66 14.06 17.96
C ALA A 318 9.11 14.50 17.85
N VAL A 319 9.40 15.39 16.91
CA VAL A 319 10.73 15.95 16.68
C VAL A 319 10.63 17.46 16.59
N ARG A 320 11.59 18.16 17.15
CA ARG A 320 11.78 19.61 16.98
C ARG A 320 13.24 19.88 16.66
N ARG A 321 13.51 20.74 15.67
CA ARG A 321 14.87 21.15 15.34
C ARG A 321 15.21 22.48 16.04
N VAL A 322 16.43 22.56 16.55
CA VAL A 322 17.00 23.80 17.06
C VAL A 322 17.99 24.30 16.02
N GLU A 323 17.72 25.48 15.47
CA GLU A 323 18.44 26.02 14.32
C GLU A 323 19.93 26.22 14.59
N LEU A 324 20.28 26.66 15.80
CA LEU A 324 21.66 26.95 16.18
C LEU A 324 21.87 26.70 17.68
N THR A 325 22.96 26.03 18.01
CA THR A 325 23.49 25.92 19.38
C THR A 325 24.91 26.43 19.40
N LYS A 326 25.20 27.42 20.28
CA LYS A 326 26.52 27.99 20.38
C LYS A 326 27.38 27.19 21.35
N GLN A 327 28.69 27.22 21.11
CA GLN A 327 29.68 26.59 21.98
C GLN A 327 29.45 26.93 23.46
N GLY A 328 29.31 25.92 24.31
CA GLY A 328 29.18 26.05 25.76
C GLY A 328 27.86 26.62 26.26
N GLU A 329 26.90 26.92 25.37
CA GLU A 329 25.58 27.45 25.75
C GLU A 329 24.55 26.33 25.86
N ASN A 330 23.53 26.54 26.70
CA ASN A 330 22.34 25.72 26.76
C ASN A 330 21.32 26.19 25.73
N ALA A 331 20.65 25.21 25.07
CA ALA A 331 19.52 25.47 24.22
C ALA A 331 18.28 24.71 24.74
N THR A 332 17.10 25.23 24.45
CA THR A 332 15.83 24.56 24.81
C THR A 332 14.99 24.34 23.58
N ALA A 333 14.52 23.10 23.40
CA ALA A 333 13.58 22.73 22.38
C ALA A 333 12.21 22.39 22.99
N SER A 334 11.16 23.12 22.59
CA SER A 334 9.79 22.76 22.96
C SER A 334 9.22 21.81 21.91
N VAL A 335 8.97 20.56 22.30
CA VAL A 335 8.55 19.46 21.42
C VAL A 335 7.07 19.11 21.71
N PRO A 336 6.11 19.65 20.95
CA PRO A 336 4.69 19.33 21.13
C PRO A 336 4.38 17.92 20.65
N LEU A 337 3.53 17.19 21.37
CA LEU A 337 3.06 15.88 20.94
C LEU A 337 1.99 15.99 19.84
N PRO A 338 2.06 15.16 18.80
CA PRO A 338 1.08 15.17 17.71
C PRO A 338 -0.29 14.58 18.11
N GLN A 339 -0.34 13.87 19.23
CA GLN A 339 -1.55 13.24 19.76
C GLN A 339 -1.46 13.05 21.27
N ALA A 340 -2.62 12.95 21.92
CA ALA A 340 -2.69 12.72 23.36
C ALA A 340 -2.13 11.32 23.73
N PRO A 341 -1.28 11.21 24.75
CA PRO A 341 -0.78 9.93 25.25
C PRO A 341 -1.86 9.17 26.04
N PRO A 342 -1.70 7.82 26.22
CA PRO A 342 -2.65 7.02 26.99
C PRO A 342 -2.65 7.44 28.46
N ILE A 343 -3.86 7.65 29.03
CA ILE A 343 -4.04 8.06 30.41
C ILE A 343 -4.11 6.84 31.32
N GLY A 344 -3.49 6.93 32.50
CA GLY A 344 -3.55 5.91 33.55
C GLY A 344 -2.71 4.65 33.27
N THR A 345 -2.00 4.60 32.15
CA THR A 345 -1.13 3.48 31.76
C THR A 345 0.32 3.90 31.90
N PRO A 346 1.20 3.05 32.49
CA PRO A 346 2.63 3.31 32.50
C PRO A 346 3.20 3.38 31.08
N VAL A 347 4.00 4.40 30.81
CA VAL A 347 4.68 4.61 29.55
C VAL A 347 6.16 4.83 29.76
N THR A 348 6.96 4.49 28.76
CA THR A 348 8.36 4.85 28.68
C THR A 348 8.51 6.05 27.74
N ILE A 349 9.10 7.12 28.24
CA ILE A 349 9.41 8.31 27.47
C ILE A 349 10.92 8.30 27.21
N GLU A 350 11.32 8.28 25.96
CA GLU A 350 12.70 8.42 25.51
C GLU A 350 12.87 9.82 24.91
N VAL A 351 13.80 10.60 25.44
CA VAL A 351 14.18 11.91 24.93
C VAL A 351 15.60 11.82 24.42
N SER A 352 15.84 12.34 23.22
CA SER A 352 17.17 12.32 22.61
C SER A 352 17.45 13.59 21.83
N VAL A 353 18.68 14.09 21.95
CA VAL A 353 19.31 15.05 21.04
C VAL A 353 20.07 14.23 20.02
N GLU A 354 19.80 14.40 18.74
CA GLU A 354 20.45 13.57 17.71
C GLU A 354 21.92 13.95 17.53
N LYS A 355 22.72 12.95 17.16
CA LYS A 355 24.15 13.09 16.95
C LYS A 355 24.45 14.10 15.86
N VAL A 356 25.39 15.00 16.12
CA VAL A 356 25.95 15.92 15.11
C VAL A 356 27.21 15.32 14.48
N PRO A 357 27.58 15.75 13.24
CA PRO A 357 28.81 15.30 12.59
C PRO A 357 30.04 15.57 13.45
N GLY A 358 30.95 14.59 13.57
CA GLY A 358 32.14 14.70 14.41
C GLY A 358 31.93 14.41 15.88
N GLU A 359 30.72 14.23 16.35
CA GLU A 359 30.43 13.87 17.73
C GLU A 359 30.84 12.42 18.02
N GLU A 360 31.69 12.22 19.01
CA GLU A 360 32.14 10.88 19.44
C GLU A 360 31.34 10.36 20.63
N LYS A 361 31.00 11.25 21.58
CA LYS A 361 30.31 10.89 22.81
C LYS A 361 28.81 11.12 22.69
N VAL A 362 28.03 10.06 22.55
CA VAL A 362 26.57 10.09 22.34
C VAL A 362 25.75 9.53 23.51
N ASP A 363 26.39 9.03 24.54
CA ASP A 363 25.68 8.41 25.69
C ASP A 363 24.89 9.43 26.50
N ASN A 364 25.35 10.69 26.54
CA ASN A 364 24.72 11.82 27.22
C ASN A 364 23.65 12.53 26.41
N ASN A 365 23.44 12.12 25.15
CA ASN A 365 22.42 12.70 24.25
C ASN A 365 21.03 12.10 24.48
N ARG A 366 20.91 11.08 25.32
CA ARG A 366 19.66 10.34 25.50
C ARG A 366 19.33 10.12 26.95
N GLN A 367 18.04 10.29 27.29
CA GLN A 367 17.51 9.98 28.60
C GLN A 367 16.16 9.30 28.51
N THR A 368 15.94 8.34 29.41
CA THR A 368 14.69 7.57 29.50
C THR A 368 13.99 7.88 30.80
N TYR A 369 12.68 8.08 30.75
CA TYR A 369 11.81 8.34 31.88
C TYR A 369 10.66 7.35 31.91
N THR A 370 10.28 6.92 33.10
CA THR A 370 8.99 6.22 33.32
C THR A 370 7.94 7.26 33.67
N ALA A 371 6.76 7.20 33.08
CA ALA A 371 5.68 8.15 33.37
C ALA A 371 4.30 7.51 33.34
N ILE A 372 3.36 8.19 34.01
CA ILE A 372 1.92 7.93 33.93
C ILE A 372 1.23 9.27 33.69
N PHE A 373 0.50 9.37 32.57
CA PHE A 373 -0.35 10.52 32.31
C PHE A 373 -1.64 10.42 33.14
N THR A 374 -1.95 11.48 33.89
CA THR A 374 -3.10 11.53 34.80
C THR A 374 -4.08 12.63 34.40
N ARG A 375 -5.35 12.45 34.72
CA ARG A 375 -6.37 13.50 34.48
C ARG A 375 -6.23 14.64 35.47
#